data_14f0c8826296df26b1c365005b90e0d4
#
_entry.id   14f0c8826296df26b1c365005b90e0d4
#
_cell.length_a   1.000
_cell.length_b   1.000
_cell.length_c   1.000
_cell.angle_alpha   90.00
_cell.angle_beta   90.00
_cell.angle_gamma   90.00
#
_symmetry.space_group_name_H-M   'P 1'
#
loop_
_entity.id
_entity.type
_entity.pdbx_description
1 polymer ?
#
loop_
_entity_poly.entity_id
_entity_poly.type
_entity_poly.pdbx_seq_one_letter_code
_entity_poly.pdbx_strand_id
1 'polypeptide(L)'
;MTRDSLIEEINAAYRRLGSATEDLASADHELDEYVSRVRLDNAETILEARNERTASLYLDGMLDTEEHHRLQAGRTRAELDLQHARREVERLHLIVRLLGTQTGERTQD
;
A
#
# COMPACT_ATOMS: atom_id res chain seq x y z
N MET A 1 27.08 -11.35 -9.30
CA MET A 1 26.35 -10.10 -9.64
C MET A 1 27.33 -9.05 -10.13
N THR A 2 27.12 -8.54 -11.30
CA THR A 2 27.95 -7.48 -11.88
C THR A 2 27.43 -6.11 -11.40
N ARG A 3 28.27 -5.08 -11.55
CA ARG A 3 27.90 -3.70 -11.25
C ARG A 3 26.68 -3.27 -12.07
N ASP A 4 26.68 -3.54 -13.37
CA ASP A 4 25.59 -3.15 -14.26
C ASP A 4 24.30 -3.88 -13.93
N SER A 5 24.37 -5.17 -13.60
CA SER A 5 23.19 -5.94 -13.21
C SER A 5 22.63 -5.45 -11.86
N LEU A 6 23.49 -5.02 -10.94
CA LEU A 6 23.05 -4.43 -9.66
C LEU A 6 22.34 -3.10 -9.89
N ILE A 7 22.85 -2.25 -10.75
CA ILE A 7 22.20 -0.98 -11.13
C ILE A 7 20.82 -1.24 -11.75
N GLU A 8 20.73 -2.21 -12.65
CA GLU A 8 19.44 -2.60 -13.25
C GLU A 8 18.44 -3.09 -12.21
N GLU A 9 18.89 -3.92 -11.26
CA GLU A 9 18.04 -4.41 -10.18
C GLU A 9 17.55 -3.28 -9.28
N ILE A 10 18.41 -2.34 -8.93
CA ILE A 10 18.06 -1.17 -8.12
C ILE A 10 17.00 -0.33 -8.85
N ASN A 11 17.21 -0.05 -10.11
CA ASN A 11 16.26 0.72 -10.92
C ASN A 11 14.91 0.01 -11.03
N ALA A 12 14.92 -1.31 -11.24
CA ALA A 12 13.71 -2.12 -11.28
C ALA A 12 12.98 -2.12 -9.93
N ALA A 13 13.72 -2.19 -8.82
CA ALA A 13 13.14 -2.15 -7.47
C ALA A 13 12.47 -0.81 -7.19
N TYR A 14 13.07 0.31 -7.60
CA TYR A 14 12.45 1.64 -7.46
C TYR A 14 11.21 1.78 -8.33
N ARG A 15 11.20 1.24 -9.53
CA ARG A 15 9.99 1.23 -10.37
C ARG A 15 8.87 0.43 -9.73
N ARG A 16 9.18 -0.74 -9.15
CA ARG A 16 8.19 -1.55 -8.41
C ARG A 16 7.66 -0.81 -7.19
N LEU A 17 8.54 -0.11 -6.46
CA LEU A 17 8.14 0.69 -5.30
C LEU A 17 7.18 1.81 -5.71
N GLY A 18 7.49 2.52 -6.79
CA GLY A 18 6.62 3.58 -7.32
C GLY A 18 5.27 3.04 -7.77
N SER A 19 5.25 1.93 -8.50
CA SER A 19 4.02 1.28 -8.95
C SER A 19 3.18 0.79 -7.77
N ALA A 20 3.80 0.16 -6.78
CA ALA A 20 3.09 -0.33 -5.58
C ALA A 20 2.52 0.83 -4.75
N THR A 21 3.22 1.97 -4.68
CA THR A 21 2.74 3.17 -4.01
C THR A 21 1.49 3.73 -4.70
N GLU A 22 1.52 3.79 -6.04
CA GLU A 22 0.37 4.23 -6.84
C GLU A 22 -0.81 3.29 -6.69
N ASP A 23 -0.57 1.97 -6.71
CA ASP A 23 -1.60 0.95 -6.57
C ASP A 23 -2.31 1.07 -5.20
N LEU A 24 -1.56 1.30 -4.12
CA LEU A 24 -2.16 1.49 -2.80
C LEU A 24 -2.99 2.77 -2.75
N ALA A 25 -2.49 3.87 -3.30
CA ALA A 25 -3.24 5.13 -3.35
C ALA A 25 -4.55 4.96 -4.13
N SER A 26 -4.51 4.24 -5.25
CA SER A 26 -5.68 3.94 -6.06
C SER A 26 -6.68 3.06 -5.31
N ALA A 27 -6.21 2.03 -4.63
CA ALA A 27 -7.05 1.13 -3.84
C ALA A 27 -7.71 1.86 -2.67
N ASP A 28 -6.98 2.73 -1.97
CA ASP A 28 -7.52 3.59 -0.92
C ASP A 28 -8.62 4.52 -1.46
N HIS A 29 -8.36 5.14 -2.60
CA HIS A 29 -9.32 6.05 -3.22
C HIS A 29 -10.63 5.32 -3.61
N GLU A 30 -10.52 4.15 -4.23
CA GLU A 30 -11.69 3.34 -4.61
C GLU A 30 -12.52 2.94 -3.39
N LEU A 31 -11.85 2.53 -2.31
CA LEU A 31 -12.53 2.16 -1.07
C LEU A 31 -13.22 3.36 -0.44
N ASP A 32 -12.53 4.51 -0.35
CA ASP A 32 -13.09 5.75 0.21
C ASP A 32 -14.28 6.25 -0.61
N GLU A 33 -14.20 6.20 -1.93
CA GLU A 33 -15.32 6.55 -2.81
C GLU A 33 -16.53 5.66 -2.58
N TYR A 34 -16.30 4.36 -2.46
CA TYR A 34 -17.38 3.41 -2.21
C TYR A 34 -18.07 3.69 -0.86
N VAL A 35 -17.30 3.86 0.20
CA VAL A 35 -17.84 4.16 1.54
C VAL A 35 -18.60 5.48 1.53
N SER A 36 -18.05 6.51 0.88
CA SER A 36 -18.72 7.82 0.76
C SER A 36 -20.04 7.73 0.01
N ARG A 37 -20.08 6.94 -1.06
CA ARG A 37 -21.31 6.72 -1.83
C ARG A 37 -22.38 6.02 -1.00
N VAL A 38 -21.99 4.98 -0.26
CA VAL A 38 -22.91 4.26 0.63
C VAL A 38 -23.46 5.19 1.71
N ARG A 39 -22.62 6.04 2.29
CA ARG A 39 -23.05 7.06 3.29
C ARG A 39 -24.05 8.04 2.69
N LEU A 40 -23.78 8.57 1.51
CA LEU A 40 -24.66 9.52 0.85
C LEU A 40 -26.00 8.90 0.46
N ASP A 41 -25.97 7.69 -0.07
CA ASP A 41 -27.20 6.98 -0.48
C ASP A 41 -28.09 6.62 0.72
N ASN A 42 -27.51 6.54 1.92
CA ASN A 42 -28.24 6.19 3.14
C ASN A 42 -28.20 7.30 4.19
N ALA A 43 -27.99 8.54 3.75
CA ALA A 43 -27.82 9.69 4.64
C ALA A 43 -29.00 9.87 5.59
N GLU A 44 -30.22 9.73 5.10
CA GLU A 44 -31.43 9.89 5.93
C GLU A 44 -31.49 8.88 7.06
N THR A 45 -31.22 7.60 6.78
CA THR A 45 -31.19 6.54 7.79
C THR A 45 -30.12 6.78 8.82
N ILE A 46 -28.94 7.23 8.37
CA ILE A 46 -27.83 7.51 9.28
C ILE A 46 -28.14 8.70 10.18
N LEU A 47 -28.73 9.78 9.63
CA LEU A 47 -29.09 10.98 10.36
C LEU A 47 -30.22 10.77 11.36
N GLU A 48 -31.12 9.82 11.10
CA GLU A 48 -32.22 9.45 11.99
C GLU A 48 -31.78 8.58 13.18
N ALA A 49 -30.54 8.09 13.17
CA ALA A 49 -30.03 7.26 14.24
C ALA A 49 -29.97 8.03 15.56
N ARG A 50 -30.30 7.35 16.68
CA ARG A 50 -30.40 7.97 18.02
C ARG A 50 -29.04 8.49 18.53
N ASN A 51 -27.96 7.86 18.13
CA ASN A 51 -26.60 8.19 18.58
C ASN A 51 -25.58 7.68 17.55
N GLU A 52 -24.32 8.05 17.76
CA GLU A 52 -23.21 7.65 16.89
C GLU A 52 -23.03 6.14 16.80
N ARG A 53 -23.24 5.43 17.91
CA ARG A 53 -23.10 3.97 17.93
C ARG A 53 -24.12 3.30 17.01
N THR A 54 -25.38 3.75 17.07
CA THR A 54 -26.44 3.22 16.22
C THR A 54 -26.20 3.56 14.76
N ALA A 55 -25.72 4.79 14.48
CA ALA A 55 -25.35 5.21 13.14
C ALA A 55 -24.21 4.34 12.58
N SER A 56 -23.18 4.06 13.38
CA SER A 56 -22.07 3.19 13.00
C SER A 56 -22.53 1.76 12.71
N LEU A 57 -23.43 1.22 13.52
CA LEU A 57 -23.98 -0.12 13.30
C LEU A 57 -24.78 -0.21 12.01
N TYR A 58 -25.56 0.81 11.68
CA TYR A 58 -26.29 0.87 10.40
C TYR A 58 -25.32 0.92 9.23
N LEU A 59 -24.31 1.78 9.31
CA LEU A 59 -23.29 1.89 8.25
C LEU A 59 -22.53 0.58 8.07
N ASP A 60 -22.13 -0.08 9.14
CA ASP A 60 -21.43 -1.37 9.09
C ASP A 60 -22.30 -2.44 8.37
N GLY A 61 -23.60 -2.46 8.65
CA GLY A 61 -24.53 -3.36 7.97
C GLY A 61 -24.66 -3.05 6.47
N MET A 62 -24.68 -1.76 6.11
CA MET A 62 -24.77 -1.32 4.72
C MET A 62 -23.47 -1.60 3.94
N LEU A 63 -22.33 -1.65 4.63
CA LEU A 63 -21.03 -1.98 4.05
C LEU A 63 -20.74 -3.48 4.02
N ASP A 64 -21.61 -4.32 4.59
CA ASP A 64 -21.45 -5.78 4.53
C ASP A 64 -21.90 -6.32 3.16
N THR A 65 -21.10 -6.01 2.13
CA THR A 65 -21.36 -6.38 0.74
C THR A 65 -20.13 -7.03 0.13
N GLU A 66 -20.34 -7.83 -0.91
CA GLU A 66 -19.23 -8.43 -1.67
C GLU A 66 -18.32 -7.37 -2.25
N GLU A 67 -18.88 -6.27 -2.73
CA GLU A 67 -18.11 -5.16 -3.30
C GLU A 67 -17.18 -4.52 -2.27
N HIS A 68 -17.67 -4.26 -1.06
CA HIS A 68 -16.86 -3.70 0.01
C HIS A 68 -15.74 -4.67 0.42
N HIS A 69 -16.06 -5.95 0.57
CA HIS A 69 -15.07 -6.98 0.90
C HIS A 69 -14.01 -7.10 -0.18
N ARG A 70 -14.39 -7.02 -1.45
CA ARG A 70 -13.47 -7.05 -2.58
C ARG A 70 -12.52 -5.85 -2.55
N LEU A 71 -13.04 -4.66 -2.30
CA LEU A 71 -12.23 -3.43 -2.22
C LEU A 71 -11.27 -3.46 -1.03
N GLN A 72 -11.71 -3.95 0.11
CA GLN A 72 -10.84 -4.13 1.29
C GLN A 72 -9.72 -5.14 1.01
N ALA A 73 -10.04 -6.26 0.38
CA ALA A 73 -9.05 -7.27 0.02
C ALA A 73 -8.02 -6.71 -0.97
N GLY A 74 -8.47 -5.92 -1.94
CA GLY A 74 -7.61 -5.25 -2.90
C GLY A 74 -6.64 -4.27 -2.23
N ARG A 75 -7.14 -3.49 -1.26
CA ARG A 75 -6.31 -2.57 -0.49
C ARG A 75 -5.27 -3.32 0.35
N THR A 76 -5.67 -4.38 1.02
CA THR A 76 -4.75 -5.21 1.83
C THR A 76 -3.65 -5.79 0.95
N ARG A 77 -3.99 -6.29 -0.23
CA ARG A 77 -3.01 -6.80 -1.18
C ARG A 77 -2.03 -5.73 -1.64
N ALA A 78 -2.53 -4.54 -1.94
CA ALA A 78 -1.69 -3.41 -2.34
C ALA A 78 -0.72 -3.00 -1.22
N GLU A 79 -1.15 -3.04 0.05
CA GLU A 79 -0.28 -2.80 1.20
C GLU A 79 0.85 -3.84 1.29
N LEU A 80 0.53 -5.12 1.09
CA LEU A 80 1.53 -6.20 1.11
C LEU A 80 2.53 -6.03 -0.03
N ASP A 81 2.06 -5.70 -1.22
CA ASP A 81 2.93 -5.46 -2.38
C ASP A 81 3.87 -4.29 -2.12
N LEU A 82 3.38 -3.22 -1.48
CA LEU A 82 4.20 -2.08 -1.09
C LEU A 82 5.27 -2.47 -0.06
N GLN A 83 4.90 -3.26 0.95
CA GLN A 83 5.85 -3.76 1.95
C GLN A 83 6.95 -4.59 1.30
N HIS A 84 6.60 -5.48 0.38
CA HIS A 84 7.57 -6.29 -0.36
C HIS A 84 8.50 -5.42 -1.21
N ALA A 85 7.96 -4.42 -1.88
CA ALA A 85 8.76 -3.49 -2.68
C ALA A 85 9.76 -2.69 -1.82
N ARG A 86 9.33 -2.23 -0.64
CA ARG A 86 10.20 -1.53 0.33
C ARG A 86 11.32 -2.42 0.81
N ARG A 87 11.02 -3.66 1.17
CA ARG A 87 12.04 -4.64 1.62
C ARG A 87 13.06 -4.91 0.54
N GLU A 88 12.63 -5.00 -0.70
CA GLU A 88 13.53 -5.22 -1.84
C GLU A 88 14.50 -4.04 -2.02
N VAL A 89 14.00 -2.81 -1.92
CA VAL A 89 14.85 -1.61 -1.97
C VAL A 89 15.85 -1.59 -0.81
N GLU A 90 15.39 -1.90 0.40
CA GLU A 90 16.24 -1.96 1.59
C GLU A 90 17.34 -3.02 1.44
N ARG A 91 16.99 -4.19 0.93
CA ARG A 91 17.93 -5.28 0.66
C ARG A 91 19.03 -4.83 -0.30
N LEU A 92 18.65 -4.20 -1.39
CA LEU A 92 19.60 -3.72 -2.40
C LEU A 92 20.48 -2.59 -1.86
N HIS A 93 19.93 -1.69 -1.04
CA HIS A 93 20.73 -0.65 -0.37
C HIS A 93 21.75 -1.26 0.58
N LEU A 94 21.38 -2.32 1.29
CA LEU A 94 22.31 -3.03 2.18
C LEU A 94 23.45 -3.66 1.38
N ILE A 95 23.15 -4.28 0.24
CA ILE A 95 24.16 -4.87 -0.65
C ILE A 95 25.12 -3.78 -1.14
N VAL A 96 24.62 -2.64 -1.58
CA VAL A 96 25.44 -1.51 -2.03
C VAL A 96 26.35 -1.02 -0.90
N ARG A 97 25.81 -0.90 0.31
CA ARG A 97 26.58 -0.46 1.49
C ARG A 97 27.71 -1.43 1.80
N LEU A 98 27.44 -2.72 1.79
CA LEU A 98 28.45 -3.74 2.05
C LEU A 98 29.53 -3.76 0.98
N LEU A 99 29.20 -3.61 -0.28
CA LEU A 99 30.17 -3.51 -1.37
C LEU A 99 30.99 -2.24 -1.26
N GLY A 100 30.39 -1.12 -0.90
CA GLY A 100 31.09 0.14 -0.67
C GLY A 100 32.08 0.06 0.49
N THR A 101 31.72 -0.59 1.59
CA THR A 101 32.59 -0.83 2.74
C THR A 101 33.78 -1.68 2.34
N GLN A 102 33.59 -2.77 1.59
CA GLN A 102 34.68 -3.61 1.11
C GLN A 102 35.63 -2.85 0.20
N THR A 103 35.10 -2.02 -0.69
CA THR A 103 35.90 -1.18 -1.57
C THR A 103 36.69 -0.15 -0.78
N GLY A 104 36.09 0.46 0.25
CA GLY A 104 36.75 1.39 1.15
C GLY A 104 37.91 0.76 1.92
N GLU A 105 37.73 -0.44 2.45
CA GLU A 105 38.77 -1.21 3.15
C GLU A 105 39.94 -1.51 2.21
N ARG A 106 39.71 -1.91 0.99
CA ARG A 106 40.74 -2.17 -0.02
C ARG A 106 41.51 -0.92 -0.37
N THR A 107 40.87 0.24 -0.37
CA THR A 107 41.48 1.50 -0.72
C THR A 107 42.39 2.03 0.39
N GLN A 108 42.12 1.66 1.64
CA GLN A 108 42.91 2.06 2.82
C GLN A 108 44.18 1.24 2.98
N ASP A 109 44.27 0.10 2.39
CA ASP A 109 45.45 -0.75 2.40
C ASP A 109 46.51 -0.26 1.39
#